data_8918a384fee8bcc1a8c146d2004f1b41
#
_entry.id   8918a384fee8bcc1a8c146d2004f1b41
#
_cell.length_a   1.000
_cell.length_b   1.000
_cell.length_c   1.000
_cell.angle_alpha   90.00
_cell.angle_beta   90.00
_cell.angle_gamma   90.00
#
_symmetry.space_group_name_H-M   'P 1'
#
loop_
_entity.id
_entity.type
_entity.pdbx_description
1 polymer ?
#
loop_
_entity_poly.entity_id
_entity_poly.type
_entity_poly.pdbx_seq_one_letter_code
_entity_poly.pdbx_strand_id
1 'polypeptide(L)'
;MREYVIMTDSCCDLTDHMAKEMELTVVPLTVHIDGHDYPNLLDGSAISFEDFYGKIRGGVLATTSAANVGQFQEAMRPILAAGKDIVSINFSSALSTTYQSACIAAQDMKEEFPDANIYVVDSLSASLGQGLLLYLTVQKKREGLSAQELVRWVEDNKLHIDHWFTVDDLNYLKMGGRLSAGAAFFGSMLSIKPVMHTSDEGKLVPVSKVRGRKASLKALIDKIAELGIEPSEQVMFICHADCEVEARAVAEEMKARYGVKEVYINYIGPVIGSHTGPNTMGIFFVGTKR
;
A
#
# COMPACT_ATOMS: atom_id res chain seq x y z
N MET A 1 13.12 -28.27 2.18
CA MET A 1 13.00 -26.81 2.01
C MET A 1 12.62 -26.27 3.38
N ARG A 2 13.27 -25.22 3.89
CA ARG A 2 12.91 -24.62 5.19
C ARG A 2 11.59 -23.85 5.03
N GLU A 3 10.68 -23.99 5.98
CA GLU A 3 9.45 -23.19 5.99
C GLU A 3 9.78 -21.70 6.15
N TYR A 4 8.95 -20.84 5.59
CA TYR A 4 9.12 -19.38 5.71
C TYR A 4 7.80 -18.66 5.88
N VAL A 5 7.87 -17.48 6.50
CA VAL A 5 6.74 -16.58 6.73
C VAL A 5 6.89 -15.34 5.83
N ILE A 6 5.78 -14.87 5.26
CA ILE A 6 5.73 -13.58 4.59
C ILE A 6 5.37 -12.52 5.63
N MET A 7 6.22 -11.50 5.72
CA MET A 7 6.05 -10.34 6.59
C MET A 7 5.85 -9.09 5.77
N THR A 8 5.12 -8.15 6.31
CA THR A 8 4.90 -6.82 5.71
C THR A 8 4.67 -5.78 6.80
N ASP A 9 4.33 -4.56 6.41
CA ASP A 9 3.91 -3.49 7.31
C ASP A 9 2.47 -3.05 7.01
N SER A 10 1.90 -2.26 7.91
CA SER A 10 0.49 -1.87 7.86
C SER A 10 0.11 -0.89 6.74
N CYS A 11 1.10 -0.37 5.98
CA CYS A 11 0.82 0.44 4.79
C CYS A 11 0.38 -0.39 3.57
N CYS A 12 0.22 -1.71 3.73
CA CYS A 12 -0.39 -2.56 2.70
C CYS A 12 -1.91 -2.35 2.56
N ASP A 13 -2.55 -1.76 3.55
CA ASP A 13 -4.00 -1.46 3.62
C ASP A 13 -4.92 -2.66 3.30
N LEU A 14 -4.41 -3.89 3.42
CA LEU A 14 -5.24 -5.10 3.33
C LEU A 14 -6.26 -5.12 4.47
N THR A 15 -7.38 -5.79 4.27
CA THR A 15 -8.27 -6.08 5.41
C THR A 15 -7.57 -7.03 6.38
N ASP A 16 -7.87 -6.92 7.67
CA ASP A 16 -7.39 -7.84 8.70
C ASP A 16 -7.74 -9.30 8.35
N HIS A 17 -8.93 -9.52 7.80
CA HIS A 17 -9.36 -10.83 7.34
C HIS A 17 -8.43 -11.39 6.25
N MET A 18 -8.13 -10.60 5.22
CA MET A 18 -7.21 -11.02 4.15
C MET A 18 -5.81 -11.29 4.68
N ALA A 19 -5.28 -10.43 5.55
CA ALA A 19 -3.97 -10.61 6.14
C ALA A 19 -3.86 -11.91 6.94
N LYS A 20 -4.91 -12.25 7.71
CA LYS A 20 -5.02 -13.52 8.46
C LYS A 20 -5.15 -14.73 7.53
N GLU A 21 -6.01 -14.67 6.52
CA GLU A 21 -6.18 -15.75 5.53
C GLU A 21 -4.89 -16.03 4.74
N MET A 22 -4.11 -15.00 4.48
CA MET A 22 -2.81 -15.07 3.82
C MET A 22 -1.66 -15.39 4.77
N GLU A 23 -1.92 -15.58 6.07
CA GLU A 23 -0.93 -15.87 7.12
C GLU A 23 0.22 -14.85 7.14
N LEU A 24 -0.10 -13.56 6.94
CA LEU A 24 0.89 -12.49 6.96
C LEU A 24 1.22 -12.06 8.39
N THR A 25 2.49 -11.79 8.65
CA THR A 25 2.92 -11.03 9.83
C THR A 25 2.98 -9.56 9.46
N VAL A 26 2.15 -8.72 10.10
CA VAL A 26 2.04 -7.29 9.77
C VAL A 26 2.62 -6.45 10.91
N VAL A 27 3.63 -5.63 10.61
CA VAL A 27 4.24 -4.70 11.56
C VAL A 27 3.54 -3.35 11.45
N PRO A 28 2.93 -2.84 12.53
CA PRO A 28 2.19 -1.59 12.47
C PRO A 28 3.11 -0.36 12.46
N LEU A 29 2.80 0.61 11.60
CA LEU A 29 3.27 1.99 11.72
C LEU A 29 2.38 2.72 12.75
N THR A 30 2.72 3.97 13.05
CA THR A 30 1.98 4.78 14.03
C THR A 30 1.42 6.05 13.39
N VAL A 31 0.18 6.39 13.71
CA VAL A 31 -0.42 7.70 13.44
C VAL A 31 -0.52 8.49 14.74
N HIS A 32 -0.16 9.78 14.67
CA HIS A 32 -0.25 10.75 15.75
C HIS A 32 -1.35 11.74 15.41
N ILE A 33 -2.42 11.75 16.15
CA ILE A 33 -3.57 12.63 15.90
C ILE A 33 -4.22 13.04 17.23
N ASP A 34 -4.55 14.30 17.36
CA ASP A 34 -5.27 14.83 18.53
C ASP A 34 -4.54 14.53 19.87
N GLY A 35 -3.19 14.62 19.84
CA GLY A 35 -2.35 14.38 21.00
C GLY A 35 -2.20 12.92 21.43
N HIS A 36 -2.66 11.97 20.65
CA HIS A 36 -2.59 10.53 20.92
C HIS A 36 -1.84 9.80 19.81
N ASP A 37 -1.21 8.69 20.19
CA ASP A 37 -0.48 7.78 19.31
C ASP A 37 -1.29 6.50 19.13
N TYR A 38 -1.59 6.16 17.87
CA TYR A 38 -2.33 4.97 17.52
C TYR A 38 -1.52 4.07 16.60
N PRO A 39 -1.29 2.80 16.95
CA PRO A 39 -0.77 1.86 15.98
C PRO A 39 -1.77 1.69 14.83
N ASN A 40 -1.28 1.70 13.60
CA ASN A 40 -2.11 1.50 12.41
C ASN A 40 -2.42 0.01 12.25
N LEU A 41 -3.43 -0.47 12.99
CA LEU A 41 -3.90 -1.85 12.91
C LEU A 41 -4.89 -2.01 11.75
N LEU A 42 -4.80 -3.13 11.02
CA LEU A 42 -5.62 -3.37 9.82
C LEU A 42 -7.11 -3.52 10.14
N ASP A 43 -7.46 -3.90 11.37
CA ASP A 43 -8.83 -4.03 11.84
C ASP A 43 -9.46 -2.73 12.34
N GLY A 44 -8.70 -1.62 12.38
CA GLY A 44 -9.15 -0.34 12.89
C GLY A 44 -9.43 -0.32 14.41
N SER A 45 -8.99 -1.31 15.17
CA SER A 45 -9.30 -1.42 16.61
C SER A 45 -8.61 -0.35 17.47
N ALA A 46 -7.47 0.20 17.03
CA ALA A 46 -6.79 1.27 17.77
C ALA A 46 -7.46 2.63 17.56
N ILE A 47 -7.86 2.93 16.33
CA ILE A 47 -8.70 4.06 15.95
C ILE A 47 -9.54 3.62 14.74
N SER A 48 -10.85 3.78 14.79
CA SER A 48 -11.71 3.41 13.68
C SER A 48 -11.43 4.31 12.45
N PHE A 49 -11.59 3.77 11.25
CA PHE A 49 -11.42 4.56 10.02
C PHE A 49 -12.38 5.75 10.00
N GLU A 50 -13.62 5.56 10.47
CA GLU A 50 -14.64 6.62 10.54
C GLU A 50 -14.21 7.75 11.49
N ASP A 51 -13.74 7.43 12.71
CA ASP A 51 -13.26 8.43 13.67
C ASP A 51 -12.04 9.17 13.14
N PHE A 52 -11.08 8.44 12.56
CA PHE A 52 -9.88 9.04 11.97
C PHE A 52 -10.26 10.06 10.87
N TYR A 53 -11.05 9.62 9.87
CA TYR A 53 -11.44 10.52 8.77
C TYR A 53 -12.39 11.62 9.21
N GLY A 54 -13.23 11.38 10.22
CA GLY A 54 -14.04 12.41 10.87
C GLY A 54 -13.19 13.52 11.46
N LYS A 55 -12.12 13.20 12.20
CA LYS A 55 -11.14 14.16 12.74
C LYS A 55 -10.42 14.92 11.62
N ILE A 56 -9.93 14.24 10.58
CA ILE A 56 -9.24 14.86 9.44
C ILE A 56 -10.19 15.83 8.71
N ARG A 57 -11.45 15.48 8.46
CA ARG A 57 -12.46 16.36 7.88
C ARG A 57 -12.78 17.56 8.78
N GLY A 58 -12.68 17.39 10.09
CA GLY A 58 -12.80 18.47 11.08
C GLY A 58 -11.58 19.40 11.13
N GLY A 59 -10.55 19.17 10.32
CA GLY A 59 -9.33 19.99 10.25
C GLY A 59 -8.25 19.61 11.25
N VAL A 60 -8.39 18.48 11.96
CA VAL A 60 -7.32 17.98 12.83
C VAL A 60 -6.18 17.46 11.96
N LEU A 61 -4.97 17.92 12.22
CA LEU A 61 -3.78 17.47 11.52
C LEU A 61 -3.26 16.18 12.15
N ALA A 62 -2.87 15.25 11.31
CA ALA A 62 -2.20 14.03 11.72
C ALA A 62 -0.77 13.98 11.19
N THR A 63 0.12 13.34 11.94
CA THR A 63 1.49 13.01 11.53
C THR A 63 1.72 11.51 11.74
N THR A 64 2.82 10.98 11.20
CA THR A 64 3.06 9.54 11.22
C THR A 64 4.49 9.21 11.57
N SER A 65 4.69 8.05 12.19
CA SER A 65 6.00 7.44 12.40
C SER A 65 6.09 6.11 11.66
N ALA A 66 7.26 5.88 11.06
CA ALA A 66 7.59 4.58 10.45
C ALA A 66 7.64 3.48 11.51
N ALA A 67 7.42 2.24 11.09
CA ALA A 67 7.76 1.10 11.94
C ALA A 67 9.28 1.10 12.19
N ASN A 68 9.66 0.97 13.47
CA ASN A 68 11.06 1.07 13.87
C ASN A 68 11.75 -0.30 13.93
N VAL A 69 13.07 -0.30 14.10
CA VAL A 69 13.91 -1.50 14.13
C VAL A 69 13.44 -2.48 15.24
N GLY A 70 13.14 -1.98 16.45
CA GLY A 70 12.69 -2.80 17.57
C GLY A 70 11.38 -3.53 17.27
N GLN A 71 10.41 -2.86 16.64
CA GLN A 71 9.14 -3.49 16.26
C GLN A 71 9.36 -4.64 15.25
N PHE A 72 10.25 -4.46 14.26
CA PHE A 72 10.61 -5.54 13.35
C PHE A 72 11.33 -6.69 14.05
N GLN A 73 12.28 -6.40 14.97
CA GLN A 73 12.97 -7.43 15.75
C GLN A 73 11.99 -8.24 16.61
N GLU A 74 11.05 -7.57 17.28
CA GLU A 74 10.00 -8.23 18.08
C GLU A 74 9.12 -9.15 17.22
N ALA A 75 8.77 -8.73 16.01
CA ALA A 75 7.96 -9.52 15.10
C ALA A 75 8.75 -10.68 14.45
N MET A 76 10.03 -10.49 14.13
CA MET A 76 10.89 -11.50 13.50
C MET A 76 11.30 -12.61 14.47
N ARG A 77 11.63 -12.26 15.71
CA ARG A 77 12.19 -13.18 16.71
C ARG A 77 11.40 -14.48 16.92
N PRO A 78 10.06 -14.47 17.15
CA PRO A 78 9.31 -15.71 17.34
C PRO A 78 9.29 -16.60 16.10
N ILE A 79 9.32 -16.01 14.89
CA ILE A 79 9.35 -16.74 13.61
C ILE A 79 10.69 -17.47 13.47
N LEU A 80 11.78 -16.76 13.73
CA LEU A 80 13.15 -17.30 13.64
C LEU A 80 13.42 -18.34 14.71
N ALA A 81 12.94 -18.12 15.95
CA ALA A 81 13.03 -19.09 17.04
C ALA A 81 12.25 -20.38 16.75
N ALA A 82 11.17 -20.30 15.96
CA ALA A 82 10.45 -21.47 15.46
C ALA A 82 11.16 -22.19 14.30
N GLY A 83 12.36 -21.75 13.92
CA GLY A 83 13.15 -22.34 12.85
C GLY A 83 12.68 -22.00 11.44
N LYS A 84 11.88 -20.96 11.26
CA LYS A 84 11.38 -20.53 9.93
C LYS A 84 12.22 -19.38 9.37
N ASP A 85 12.26 -19.28 8.04
CA ASP A 85 12.84 -18.15 7.33
C ASP A 85 11.82 -17.02 7.18
N ILE A 86 12.25 -15.82 6.75
CA ILE A 86 11.39 -14.65 6.57
C ILE A 86 11.58 -14.06 5.18
N VAL A 87 10.46 -13.72 4.53
CA VAL A 87 10.40 -12.84 3.36
C VAL A 87 9.57 -11.61 3.74
N SER A 88 10.24 -10.49 3.98
CA SER A 88 9.61 -9.21 4.38
C SER A 88 9.48 -8.30 3.17
N ILE A 89 8.24 -7.94 2.80
CA ILE A 89 7.93 -7.07 1.66
C ILE A 89 7.33 -5.80 2.24
N ASN A 90 8.07 -4.69 2.14
CA ASN A 90 7.76 -3.48 2.89
C ASN A 90 7.37 -2.31 2.01
N PHE A 91 6.69 -1.36 2.61
CA PHE A 91 6.31 -0.07 2.04
C PHE A 91 7.47 0.63 1.36
N SER A 92 7.21 1.31 0.24
CA SER A 92 8.21 2.00 -0.57
C SER A 92 9.20 2.82 0.26
N SER A 93 10.50 2.56 0.06
CA SER A 93 11.60 3.31 0.67
C SER A 93 11.62 4.79 0.27
N ALA A 94 11.01 5.13 -0.85
CA ALA A 94 10.88 6.52 -1.30
C ALA A 94 9.84 7.32 -0.50
N LEU A 95 8.97 6.64 0.28
CA LEU A 95 7.88 7.25 1.05
C LEU A 95 8.08 7.17 2.56
N SER A 96 8.86 6.18 3.04
CA SER A 96 9.05 5.91 4.47
C SER A 96 10.40 5.24 4.75
N THR A 97 10.92 5.44 5.95
CA THR A 97 12.11 4.70 6.44
C THR A 97 11.77 3.28 6.94
N THR A 98 10.51 2.84 6.83
CA THR A 98 10.06 1.51 7.30
C THR A 98 10.88 0.38 6.67
N TYR A 99 11.10 0.41 5.35
CA TYR A 99 11.96 -0.56 4.67
C TYR A 99 13.39 -0.59 5.26
N GLN A 100 13.99 0.59 5.50
CA GLN A 100 15.33 0.68 6.08
C GLN A 100 15.36 0.09 7.49
N SER A 101 14.33 0.33 8.31
CA SER A 101 14.20 -0.27 9.64
C SER A 101 14.14 -1.79 9.58
N ALA A 102 13.39 -2.34 8.61
CA ALA A 102 13.33 -3.79 8.39
C ALA A 102 14.69 -4.39 7.98
N CYS A 103 15.46 -3.67 7.13
CA CYS A 103 16.81 -4.09 6.74
C CYS A 103 17.77 -4.17 7.92
N ILE A 104 17.76 -3.14 8.80
CA ILE A 104 18.60 -3.11 10.01
C ILE A 104 18.18 -4.25 10.95
N ALA A 105 16.89 -4.41 11.21
CA ALA A 105 16.38 -5.48 12.05
C ALA A 105 16.77 -6.87 11.51
N ALA A 106 16.70 -7.08 10.19
CA ALA A 106 17.11 -8.33 9.57
C ALA A 106 18.59 -8.62 9.77
N GLN A 107 19.45 -7.59 9.68
CA GLN A 107 20.88 -7.71 9.94
C GLN A 107 21.16 -8.13 11.39
N ASP A 108 20.56 -7.43 12.36
CA ASP A 108 20.70 -7.75 13.79
C ASP A 108 20.18 -9.17 14.10
N MET A 109 19.01 -9.53 13.55
CA MET A 109 18.43 -10.86 13.74
C MET A 109 19.28 -11.97 13.10
N LYS A 110 20.01 -11.68 12.02
CA LYS A 110 20.93 -12.64 11.41
C LYS A 110 22.13 -12.95 12.31
N GLU A 111 22.57 -12.00 13.15
CA GLU A 111 23.61 -12.26 14.15
C GLU A 111 23.10 -13.19 15.25
N GLU A 112 21.84 -13.04 15.68
CA GLU A 112 21.22 -13.88 16.71
C GLU A 112 20.80 -15.27 16.15
N PHE A 113 20.36 -15.34 14.87
CA PHE A 113 19.89 -16.55 14.20
C PHE A 113 20.71 -16.82 12.92
N PRO A 114 21.99 -17.23 13.01
CA PRO A 114 22.91 -17.31 11.87
C PRO A 114 22.47 -18.30 10.78
N ASP A 115 21.71 -19.33 11.13
CA ASP A 115 21.21 -20.34 10.19
C ASP A 115 19.92 -19.92 9.45
N ALA A 116 19.27 -18.84 9.86
CA ALA A 116 18.03 -18.38 9.23
C ALA A 116 18.31 -17.56 7.96
N ASN A 117 17.40 -17.61 6.99
CA ASN A 117 17.39 -16.68 5.87
C ASN A 117 16.33 -15.62 6.10
N ILE A 118 16.74 -14.36 6.03
CA ILE A 118 15.85 -13.20 6.17
C ILE A 118 16.04 -12.35 4.92
N TYR A 119 15.01 -12.28 4.11
CA TYR A 119 14.98 -11.48 2.89
C TYR A 119 14.10 -10.25 3.14
N VAL A 120 14.61 -9.08 2.80
CA VAL A 120 13.85 -7.81 2.90
C VAL A 120 13.77 -7.19 1.52
N VAL A 121 12.55 -7.00 1.03
CA VAL A 121 12.26 -6.47 -0.30
C VAL A 121 11.60 -5.10 -0.17
N ASP A 122 12.12 -4.13 -0.89
CA ASP A 122 11.44 -2.85 -1.13
C ASP A 122 10.37 -3.06 -2.19
N SER A 123 9.10 -2.97 -1.80
CA SER A 123 8.00 -3.15 -2.76
C SER A 123 7.93 -2.04 -3.80
N LEU A 124 8.51 -0.86 -3.51
CA LEU A 124 8.31 0.36 -4.27
C LEU A 124 6.81 0.68 -4.46
N SER A 125 5.98 0.23 -3.54
CA SER A 125 4.52 0.25 -3.59
C SER A 125 3.94 0.87 -2.33
N ALA A 126 2.66 1.21 -2.37
CA ALA A 126 1.91 1.81 -1.28
C ALA A 126 0.47 1.32 -1.27
N SER A 127 -0.18 1.34 -0.11
CA SER A 127 -1.59 1.02 0.06
C SER A 127 -1.95 -0.35 -0.54
N LEU A 128 -3.12 -0.50 -1.13
CA LEU A 128 -3.53 -1.74 -1.77
C LEU A 128 -2.72 -2.12 -3.03
N GLY A 129 -1.79 -1.28 -3.49
CA GLY A 129 -0.79 -1.71 -4.47
C GLY A 129 0.27 -2.63 -3.84
N GLN A 130 0.73 -2.32 -2.62
CA GLN A 130 1.52 -3.25 -1.82
C GLN A 130 0.65 -4.47 -1.44
N GLY A 131 -0.62 -4.26 -1.13
CA GLY A 131 -1.60 -5.33 -0.86
C GLY A 131 -1.76 -6.30 -2.03
N LEU A 132 -1.88 -5.79 -3.26
CA LEU A 132 -1.97 -6.63 -4.48
C LEU A 132 -0.68 -7.42 -4.71
N LEU A 133 0.49 -6.79 -4.54
CA LEU A 133 1.77 -7.50 -4.63
C LEU A 133 1.84 -8.64 -3.62
N LEU A 134 1.43 -8.41 -2.37
CA LEU A 134 1.38 -9.43 -1.31
C LEU A 134 0.40 -10.55 -1.66
N TYR A 135 -0.79 -10.21 -2.16
CA TYR A 135 -1.78 -11.19 -2.60
C TYR A 135 -1.21 -12.14 -3.65
N LEU A 136 -0.58 -11.60 -4.69
CA LEU A 136 0.05 -12.38 -5.75
C LEU A 136 1.25 -13.20 -5.22
N THR A 137 2.05 -12.61 -4.32
CA THR A 137 3.18 -13.30 -3.67
C THR A 137 2.73 -14.52 -2.87
N VAL A 138 1.61 -14.41 -2.13
CA VAL A 138 1.05 -15.54 -1.39
C VAL A 138 0.54 -16.64 -2.33
N GLN A 139 -0.03 -16.29 -3.49
CA GLN A 139 -0.40 -17.29 -4.49
C GLN A 139 0.84 -18.07 -4.96
N LYS A 140 1.95 -17.38 -5.23
CA LYS A 140 3.23 -18.03 -5.62
C LYS A 140 3.81 -18.91 -4.52
N LYS A 141 3.70 -18.50 -3.26
CA LYS A 141 4.05 -19.37 -2.11
C LYS A 141 3.19 -20.64 -2.10
N ARG A 142 1.88 -20.51 -2.33
CA ARG A 142 0.94 -21.65 -2.40
C ARG A 142 1.21 -22.59 -3.59
N GLU A 143 1.80 -22.07 -4.68
CA GLU A 143 2.30 -22.86 -5.82
C GLU A 143 3.58 -23.62 -5.48
N GLY A 144 4.19 -23.39 -4.32
CA GLY A 144 5.35 -24.15 -3.80
C GLY A 144 6.70 -23.51 -4.02
N LEU A 145 6.79 -22.22 -4.37
CA LEU A 145 8.07 -21.54 -4.51
C LEU A 145 8.83 -21.51 -3.16
N SER A 146 10.13 -21.75 -3.21
CA SER A 146 11.02 -21.50 -2.09
C SER A 146 11.14 -20.01 -1.78
N ALA A 147 11.59 -19.65 -0.57
CA ALA A 147 11.78 -18.25 -0.18
C ALA A 147 12.65 -17.47 -1.20
N GLN A 148 13.72 -18.07 -1.68
CA GLN A 148 14.61 -17.44 -2.65
C GLN A 148 13.97 -17.25 -4.03
N GLU A 149 13.21 -18.23 -4.51
CA GLU A 149 12.45 -18.13 -5.76
C GLU A 149 11.35 -17.09 -5.65
N LEU A 150 10.68 -17.04 -4.49
CA LEU A 150 9.62 -16.04 -4.22
C LEU A 150 10.19 -14.63 -4.24
N VAL A 151 11.34 -14.38 -3.60
CA VAL A 151 12.01 -13.07 -3.63
C VAL A 151 12.35 -12.66 -5.06
N ARG A 152 12.90 -13.55 -5.88
CA ARG A 152 13.17 -13.28 -7.30
C ARG A 152 11.88 -12.91 -8.03
N TRP A 153 10.83 -13.70 -7.83
CA TRP A 153 9.54 -13.43 -8.45
C TRP A 153 9.01 -12.04 -8.06
N VAL A 154 9.10 -11.66 -6.78
CA VAL A 154 8.68 -10.33 -6.31
C VAL A 154 9.50 -9.22 -6.96
N GLU A 155 10.84 -9.37 -7.00
CA GLU A 155 11.73 -8.39 -7.64
C GLU A 155 11.42 -8.21 -9.14
N ASP A 156 11.14 -9.29 -9.85
CA ASP A 156 10.82 -9.28 -11.28
C ASP A 156 9.43 -8.70 -11.58
N ASN A 157 8.49 -8.76 -10.61
CA ASN A 157 7.10 -8.40 -10.85
C ASN A 157 6.62 -7.11 -10.14
N LYS A 158 7.33 -6.61 -9.14
CA LYS A 158 6.89 -5.45 -8.33
C LYS A 158 6.62 -4.19 -9.17
N LEU A 159 7.33 -3.99 -10.28
CA LEU A 159 7.13 -2.86 -11.19
C LEU A 159 6.02 -3.10 -12.23
N HIS A 160 5.37 -4.25 -12.19
CA HIS A 160 4.15 -4.51 -12.96
C HIS A 160 2.87 -4.23 -12.16
N ILE A 161 2.99 -3.85 -10.88
CA ILE A 161 1.83 -3.42 -10.09
C ILE A 161 1.57 -1.94 -10.36
N ASP A 162 0.57 -1.65 -11.15
CA ASP A 162 0.12 -0.30 -11.45
C ASP A 162 -0.62 0.33 -10.26
N HIS A 163 -0.32 1.59 -9.98
CA HIS A 163 -0.91 2.38 -8.92
C HIS A 163 -1.43 3.69 -9.51
N TRP A 164 -2.72 3.78 -9.76
CA TRP A 164 -3.35 5.00 -10.27
C TRP A 164 -4.30 5.56 -9.22
N PHE A 165 -4.11 6.82 -8.83
CA PHE A 165 -4.91 7.41 -7.77
C PHE A 165 -5.20 8.88 -8.01
N THR A 166 -6.20 9.41 -7.30
CA THR A 166 -6.55 10.83 -7.25
C THR A 166 -6.78 11.25 -5.81
N VAL A 167 -6.39 12.46 -5.48
CA VAL A 167 -6.64 13.08 -4.18
C VAL A 167 -7.54 14.29 -4.35
N ASP A 168 -8.29 14.64 -3.32
CA ASP A 168 -9.10 15.85 -3.34
C ASP A 168 -8.28 17.11 -3.13
N ASP A 169 -7.27 17.03 -2.27
CA ASP A 169 -6.39 18.14 -1.91
C ASP A 169 -4.91 17.68 -1.84
N LEU A 170 -4.10 18.22 -2.75
CA LEU A 170 -2.65 17.96 -2.79
C LEU A 170 -1.89 18.53 -1.57
N ASN A 171 -2.51 19.41 -0.79
CA ASN A 171 -1.86 19.98 0.39
C ASN A 171 -1.50 18.91 1.43
N TYR A 172 -2.29 17.83 1.56
CA TYR A 172 -1.95 16.72 2.45
C TYR A 172 -0.61 16.08 2.05
N LEU A 173 -0.43 15.74 0.78
CA LEU A 173 0.83 15.18 0.26
C LEU A 173 2.00 16.16 0.38
N LYS A 174 1.74 17.45 0.17
CA LYS A 174 2.75 18.51 0.29
C LYS A 174 3.19 18.69 1.74
N MET A 175 2.26 18.82 2.67
CA MET A 175 2.56 18.96 4.10
C MET A 175 3.29 17.73 4.64
N GLY A 176 2.89 16.54 4.19
CA GLY A 176 3.55 15.29 4.54
C GLY A 176 4.92 15.09 3.88
N GLY A 177 5.32 15.92 2.92
CA GLY A 177 6.58 15.78 2.20
C GLY A 177 6.64 14.57 1.24
N ARG A 178 5.49 14.00 0.84
CA ARG A 178 5.39 12.85 -0.07
C ARG A 178 5.01 13.24 -1.50
N LEU A 179 4.87 14.53 -1.77
CA LEU A 179 4.66 15.05 -3.11
C LEU A 179 6.01 15.30 -3.79
N SER A 180 6.23 14.69 -4.96
CA SER A 180 7.46 14.89 -5.72
C SER A 180 7.63 16.35 -6.19
N ALA A 181 8.87 16.82 -6.36
CA ALA A 181 9.20 18.22 -6.67
C ALA A 181 8.56 18.73 -7.99
N GLY A 182 8.21 17.85 -8.93
CA GLY A 182 7.50 18.22 -10.17
C GLY A 182 6.06 18.65 -10.00
N ALA A 183 5.49 18.46 -8.81
CA ALA A 183 4.08 18.79 -8.54
C ALA A 183 3.80 20.28 -8.25
N ALA A 184 4.81 21.14 -8.25
CA ALA A 184 4.66 22.61 -8.03
C ALA A 184 3.75 23.29 -9.08
N PHE A 185 3.42 22.62 -10.18
CA PHE A 185 2.55 23.10 -11.27
C PHE A 185 1.05 22.98 -10.99
N PHE A 186 0.65 22.29 -9.91
CA PHE A 186 -0.77 22.14 -9.56
C PHE A 186 -1.19 23.29 -8.66
N GLY A 187 -1.60 24.42 -9.28
CA GLY A 187 -2.18 25.55 -8.53
C GLY A 187 -3.48 25.15 -7.83
N SER A 188 -3.83 25.88 -6.78
CA SER A 188 -5.02 25.71 -5.94
C SER A 188 -6.34 26.04 -6.65
N MET A 189 -6.72 25.28 -7.68
CA MET A 189 -8.04 25.40 -8.30
C MET A 189 -8.95 24.30 -7.73
N LEU A 190 -9.94 24.70 -6.97
CA LEU A 190 -10.89 23.85 -6.21
C LEU A 190 -11.57 22.75 -7.06
N SER A 191 -11.67 22.93 -8.38
CA SER A 191 -12.29 21.97 -9.30
C SER A 191 -11.32 21.10 -10.09
N ILE A 192 -10.01 21.31 -9.93
CA ILE A 192 -9.00 20.53 -10.64
C ILE A 192 -8.53 19.37 -9.75
N LYS A 193 -8.65 18.16 -10.27
CA LYS A 193 -8.23 16.94 -9.58
C LYS A 193 -7.00 16.36 -10.29
N PRO A 194 -5.94 15.99 -9.53
CA PRO A 194 -4.77 15.35 -10.10
C PRO A 194 -5.08 13.88 -10.43
N VAL A 195 -4.51 13.40 -11.52
CA VAL A 195 -4.34 11.97 -11.79
C VAL A 195 -2.88 11.65 -11.51
N MET A 196 -2.66 10.77 -10.58
CA MET A 196 -1.35 10.45 -10.03
C MET A 196 -1.02 8.97 -10.18
N HIS A 197 0.26 8.66 -10.19
CA HIS A 197 0.71 7.28 -10.08
C HIS A 197 1.95 7.16 -9.17
N THR A 198 2.35 5.92 -8.90
CA THR A 198 3.63 5.63 -8.24
C THR A 198 4.66 5.32 -9.31
N SER A 199 5.79 6.06 -9.34
CA SER A 199 6.86 5.84 -10.31
C SER A 199 7.65 4.56 -10.04
N ASP A 200 8.53 4.17 -10.97
CA ASP A 200 9.43 3.01 -10.83
C ASP A 200 10.36 3.13 -9.59
N GLU A 201 10.65 4.37 -9.14
CA GLU A 201 11.40 4.62 -7.90
C GLU A 201 10.50 4.60 -6.65
N GLY A 202 9.24 4.24 -6.76
CA GLY A 202 8.29 4.21 -5.63
C GLY A 202 7.82 5.57 -5.13
N LYS A 203 7.96 6.65 -5.93
CA LYS A 203 7.55 8.02 -5.59
C LYS A 203 6.15 8.32 -6.11
N LEU A 204 5.41 9.17 -5.39
CA LEU A 204 4.11 9.67 -5.85
C LEU A 204 4.31 10.83 -6.82
N VAL A 205 3.86 10.66 -8.05
CA VAL A 205 4.06 11.63 -9.12
C VAL A 205 2.73 12.00 -9.79
N PRO A 206 2.47 13.29 -10.01
CA PRO A 206 1.32 13.73 -10.78
C PRO A 206 1.60 13.57 -12.28
N VAL A 207 0.66 12.97 -13.00
CA VAL A 207 0.76 12.71 -14.45
C VAL A 207 -0.08 13.69 -15.25
N SER A 208 -1.30 13.92 -14.81
CA SER A 208 -2.22 14.83 -15.47
C SER A 208 -3.19 15.45 -14.49
N LYS A 209 -3.99 16.38 -14.97
CA LYS A 209 -5.05 17.02 -14.21
C LYS A 209 -6.33 17.06 -15.02
N VAL A 210 -7.44 16.82 -14.36
CA VAL A 210 -8.77 16.83 -14.96
C VAL A 210 -9.72 17.72 -14.16
N ARG A 211 -10.81 18.15 -14.78
CA ARG A 211 -11.78 19.00 -14.10
C ARG A 211 -12.91 18.18 -13.51
N GLY A 212 -13.00 18.18 -12.19
CA GLY A 212 -14.07 17.56 -11.42
C GLY A 212 -13.81 16.10 -11.02
N ARG A 213 -14.47 15.68 -9.96
CA ARG A 213 -14.34 14.38 -9.33
C ARG A 213 -14.66 13.21 -10.28
N LYS A 214 -15.81 13.28 -10.97
CA LYS A 214 -16.23 12.23 -11.89
C LYS A 214 -15.21 11.99 -13.02
N ALA A 215 -14.61 13.07 -13.53
CA ALA A 215 -13.59 12.96 -14.56
C ALA A 215 -12.30 12.33 -14.03
N SER A 216 -11.92 12.61 -12.75
CA SER A 216 -10.73 11.98 -12.17
C SER A 216 -10.92 10.48 -11.96
N LEU A 217 -12.07 10.04 -11.47
CA LEU A 217 -12.37 8.62 -11.32
C LEU A 217 -12.39 7.88 -12.67
N LYS A 218 -13.03 8.49 -13.69
CA LYS A 218 -13.01 7.94 -15.04
C LYS A 218 -11.59 7.82 -15.59
N ALA A 219 -10.75 8.83 -15.37
CA ALA A 219 -9.36 8.81 -15.84
C ALA A 219 -8.53 7.68 -15.18
N LEU A 220 -8.81 7.33 -13.90
CA LEU A 220 -8.19 6.15 -13.28
C LEU A 220 -8.63 4.87 -13.99
N ILE A 221 -9.93 4.68 -14.19
CA ILE A 221 -10.49 3.49 -14.84
C ILE A 221 -9.96 3.32 -16.26
N ASP A 222 -9.82 4.42 -17.00
CA ASP A 222 -9.29 4.39 -18.38
C ASP A 222 -7.85 3.86 -18.45
N LYS A 223 -7.06 3.95 -17.36
CA LYS A 223 -5.71 3.39 -17.29
C LYS A 223 -5.67 1.87 -17.40
N ILE A 224 -6.73 1.19 -17.02
CA ILE A 224 -6.84 -0.26 -17.18
C ILE A 224 -6.81 -0.66 -18.66
N ALA A 225 -7.47 0.11 -19.52
CA ALA A 225 -7.42 -0.13 -20.99
C ALA A 225 -6.06 0.20 -21.60
N GLU A 226 -5.35 1.18 -21.03
CA GLU A 226 -4.05 1.62 -21.53
C GLU A 226 -2.91 0.66 -21.17
N LEU A 227 -2.95 0.11 -19.94
CA LEU A 227 -1.80 -0.56 -19.33
C LEU A 227 -2.10 -1.99 -18.85
N GLY A 228 -3.35 -2.32 -18.53
CA GLY A 228 -3.73 -3.59 -17.92
C GLY A 228 -3.47 -4.80 -18.81
N ILE A 229 -2.89 -5.83 -18.24
CA ILE A 229 -2.69 -7.13 -18.91
C ILE A 229 -3.92 -8.00 -18.63
N GLU A 230 -4.61 -8.43 -19.69
CA GLU A 230 -5.77 -9.35 -19.58
C GLU A 230 -6.72 -9.00 -18.41
N PRO A 231 -7.35 -7.80 -18.40
CA PRO A 231 -8.10 -7.30 -17.24
C PRO A 231 -9.19 -8.25 -16.74
N SER A 232 -9.81 -9.04 -17.64
CA SER A 232 -10.85 -10.02 -17.28
C SER A 232 -10.33 -11.21 -16.48
N GLU A 233 -9.03 -11.47 -16.50
CA GLU A 233 -8.41 -12.56 -15.76
C GLU A 233 -7.84 -12.11 -14.40
N GLN A 234 -7.86 -10.80 -14.13
CA GLN A 234 -7.27 -10.25 -12.92
C GLN A 234 -8.26 -10.11 -11.77
N VAL A 235 -7.69 -10.17 -10.57
CA VAL A 235 -8.23 -9.57 -9.36
C VAL A 235 -7.63 -8.18 -9.25
N MET A 236 -8.46 -7.15 -9.07
CA MET A 236 -8.03 -5.76 -8.93
C MET A 236 -8.40 -5.21 -7.56
N PHE A 237 -7.71 -4.17 -7.14
CA PHE A 237 -7.90 -3.60 -5.81
C PHE A 237 -8.26 -2.12 -5.92
N ILE A 238 -9.12 -1.65 -5.02
CA ILE A 238 -9.50 -0.24 -4.86
C ILE A 238 -9.30 0.16 -3.40
N CYS A 239 -8.50 1.19 -3.15
CA CYS A 239 -8.47 1.83 -1.84
C CYS A 239 -9.27 3.13 -1.85
N HIS A 240 -9.86 3.49 -0.71
CA HIS A 240 -10.61 4.74 -0.56
C HIS A 240 -10.39 5.38 0.82
N ALA A 241 -10.38 6.70 0.85
CA ALA A 241 -10.29 7.50 2.07
C ALA A 241 -11.68 8.05 2.41
N ASP A 242 -12.51 7.21 3.04
CA ASP A 242 -13.87 7.54 3.48
C ASP A 242 -14.79 8.00 2.34
N CYS A 243 -14.75 7.29 1.19
CA CYS A 243 -15.63 7.50 0.04
C CYS A 243 -16.07 6.17 -0.60
N GLU A 244 -16.54 5.23 0.23
CA GLU A 244 -16.86 3.85 -0.17
C GLU A 244 -17.94 3.77 -1.25
N VAL A 245 -18.96 4.65 -1.20
CA VAL A 245 -20.03 4.66 -2.21
C VAL A 245 -19.47 4.92 -3.61
N GLU A 246 -18.52 5.84 -3.75
CA GLU A 246 -17.83 6.08 -5.02
C GLU A 246 -16.93 4.91 -5.41
N ALA A 247 -16.22 4.30 -4.43
CA ALA A 247 -15.36 3.15 -4.68
C ALA A 247 -16.14 1.95 -5.22
N ARG A 248 -17.33 1.68 -4.67
CA ARG A 248 -18.24 0.64 -5.19
C ARG A 248 -18.71 0.95 -6.61
N ALA A 249 -19.07 2.20 -6.90
CA ALA A 249 -19.45 2.60 -8.26
C ALA A 249 -18.31 2.42 -9.26
N VAL A 250 -17.07 2.76 -8.87
CA VAL A 250 -15.86 2.54 -9.67
C VAL A 250 -15.65 1.03 -9.92
N ALA A 251 -15.81 0.19 -8.91
CA ALA A 251 -15.67 -1.27 -9.05
C ALA A 251 -16.69 -1.84 -10.05
N GLU A 252 -17.95 -1.41 -9.97
CA GLU A 252 -18.98 -1.87 -10.92
C GLU A 252 -18.68 -1.37 -12.35
N GLU A 253 -18.17 -0.16 -12.53
CA GLU A 253 -17.75 0.31 -13.84
C GLU A 253 -16.56 -0.49 -14.39
N MET A 254 -15.58 -0.85 -13.55
CA MET A 254 -14.43 -1.70 -13.93
C MET A 254 -14.90 -3.08 -14.39
N LYS A 255 -15.80 -3.71 -13.65
CA LYS A 255 -16.39 -5.01 -14.02
C LYS A 255 -17.18 -4.92 -15.33
N ALA A 256 -18.02 -3.90 -15.47
CA ALA A 256 -18.85 -3.72 -16.67
C ALA A 256 -18.05 -3.44 -17.94
N ARG A 257 -16.96 -2.65 -17.83
CA ARG A 257 -16.16 -2.25 -19.00
C ARG A 257 -15.10 -3.28 -19.39
N TYR A 258 -14.50 -3.96 -18.41
CA TYR A 258 -13.33 -4.80 -18.62
C TYR A 258 -13.51 -6.26 -18.24
N GLY A 259 -14.68 -6.61 -17.69
CA GLY A 259 -14.95 -7.97 -17.25
C GLY A 259 -14.09 -8.43 -16.08
N VAL A 260 -13.56 -7.47 -15.28
CA VAL A 260 -12.67 -7.77 -14.16
C VAL A 260 -13.29 -8.84 -13.26
N LYS A 261 -12.52 -9.87 -12.96
CA LYS A 261 -12.98 -11.08 -12.27
C LYS A 261 -13.50 -10.80 -10.85
N GLU A 262 -12.71 -10.04 -10.12
CA GLU A 262 -13.04 -9.64 -8.75
C GLU A 262 -12.37 -8.29 -8.43
N VAL A 263 -13.06 -7.46 -7.62
CA VAL A 263 -12.52 -6.19 -7.14
C VAL A 263 -12.63 -6.14 -5.63
N TYR A 264 -11.49 -6.15 -4.96
CA TYR A 264 -11.40 -5.91 -3.52
C TYR A 264 -11.37 -4.42 -3.22
N ILE A 265 -12.18 -4.01 -2.24
CA ILE A 265 -12.28 -2.61 -1.81
C ILE A 265 -11.95 -2.55 -0.33
N ASN A 266 -11.07 -1.63 0.06
CA ASN A 266 -10.80 -1.35 1.46
C ASN A 266 -10.47 0.12 1.69
N TYR A 267 -10.52 0.52 2.97
CA TYR A 267 -10.06 1.82 3.42
C TYR A 267 -8.56 2.02 3.17
N ILE A 268 -8.19 3.25 2.90
CA ILE A 268 -6.82 3.72 3.12
C ILE A 268 -6.64 3.87 4.62
N GLY A 269 -5.66 3.18 5.19
CA GLY A 269 -5.36 3.23 6.61
C GLY A 269 -4.92 4.61 7.09
N PRO A 270 -5.00 4.88 8.42
CA PRO A 270 -4.70 6.18 9.01
C PRO A 270 -3.31 6.74 8.66
N VAL A 271 -2.30 5.89 8.53
CA VAL A 271 -0.94 6.33 8.19
C VAL A 271 -0.90 6.94 6.79
N ILE A 272 -1.37 6.24 5.77
CA ILE A 272 -1.43 6.78 4.40
C ILE A 272 -2.46 7.91 4.31
N GLY A 273 -3.62 7.76 4.97
CA GLY A 273 -4.68 8.77 5.02
C GLY A 273 -4.24 10.13 5.55
N SER A 274 -3.29 10.15 6.53
CA SER A 274 -2.68 11.39 7.05
C SER A 274 -1.97 12.20 5.97
N HIS A 275 -1.43 11.53 4.94
CA HIS A 275 -0.67 12.16 3.87
C HIS A 275 -1.49 12.39 2.60
N THR A 276 -2.60 11.66 2.40
CA THR A 276 -3.41 11.77 1.17
C THR A 276 -4.71 12.53 1.37
N GLY A 277 -5.19 12.59 2.61
CA GLY A 277 -6.44 13.23 2.98
C GLY A 277 -7.69 12.45 2.59
N PRO A 278 -8.86 12.91 3.04
CA PRO A 278 -10.13 12.29 2.74
C PRO A 278 -10.47 12.36 1.24
N ASN A 279 -11.38 11.47 0.80
CA ASN A 279 -11.81 11.31 -0.59
C ASN A 279 -10.68 10.87 -1.56
N THR A 280 -9.52 10.49 -1.07
CA THR A 280 -8.51 9.85 -1.91
C THR A 280 -9.05 8.51 -2.41
N MET A 281 -8.79 8.19 -3.68
CA MET A 281 -9.15 6.90 -4.27
C MET A 281 -8.03 6.42 -5.17
N GLY A 282 -7.65 5.16 -5.00
CA GLY A 282 -6.67 4.48 -5.83
C GLY A 282 -7.20 3.18 -6.40
N ILE A 283 -6.77 2.85 -7.62
CA ILE A 283 -6.99 1.55 -8.26
C ILE A 283 -5.64 0.89 -8.54
N PHE A 284 -5.61 -0.43 -8.40
CA PHE A 284 -4.38 -1.22 -8.51
C PHE A 284 -4.65 -2.47 -9.33
N PHE A 285 -3.79 -2.73 -10.29
CA PHE A 285 -3.89 -3.86 -11.22
C PHE A 285 -2.51 -4.27 -11.73
N VAL A 286 -2.41 -5.41 -12.39
CA VAL A 286 -1.18 -5.84 -13.06
C VAL A 286 -1.16 -5.24 -14.47
N GLY A 287 -0.11 -4.50 -14.76
CA GLY A 287 0.07 -3.83 -16.04
C GLY A 287 1.36 -4.20 -16.77
N THR A 288 1.49 -3.73 -18.00
CA THR A 288 2.67 -3.97 -18.84
C THR A 288 3.92 -3.27 -18.32
N LYS A 289 3.72 -2.18 -17.60
CA LYS A 289 4.75 -1.37 -16.93
C LYS A 289 4.06 -0.45 -15.92
N ARG A 290 4.85 0.04 -14.96
CA ARG A 290 4.40 1.09 -14.03
C ARG A 290 4.52 2.47 -14.66
#